data_f50ecdfd108113b560d5f710c266ac57
#
_entry.id   f50ecdfd108113b560d5f710c266ac57
#
_cell.length_a   1.000
_cell.length_b   1.000
_cell.length_c   1.000
_cell.angle_alpha   90.00
_cell.angle_beta   90.00
_cell.angle_gamma   90.00
#
_symmetry.space_group_name_H-M   'P 1'
#
loop_
_entity.id
_entity.type
_entity.pdbx_description
1 polymer ?
#
loop_
_entity_poly.entity_id
_entity_poly.type
_entity_poly.pdbx_seq_one_letter_code
_entity_poly.pdbx_strand_id
1 'polypeptide(L)'
;MTGLWVVSLALVLAVGFGLYRKAVDGRVRAVRAGAASSPLGLDASLGGTATFVQFSSAACAPCRVTARVLEEVSASSDGVVHIEIDADQRLDLVNELGITRTPTVLLLDGGGVVRSRIVGAPRRQDVLAALAGLAVNDSSTTASPAAA
;
A
#
# COMPACT_ATOMS: atom_id res chain seq x y z
N MET A 1 -38.31 -10.50 27.08
CA MET A 1 -37.00 -9.97 27.49
C MET A 1 -35.82 -10.57 26.72
N THR A 2 -35.95 -11.75 26.15
CA THR A 2 -34.89 -12.43 25.35
C THR A 2 -34.53 -11.69 24.05
N GLY A 3 -35.46 -11.02 23.38
CA GLY A 3 -35.19 -10.29 22.15
C GLY A 3 -34.22 -9.10 22.29
N LEU A 4 -34.31 -8.38 23.44
CA LEU A 4 -33.44 -7.25 23.71
C LEU A 4 -31.96 -7.67 23.89
N TRP A 5 -31.72 -8.79 24.50
CA TRP A 5 -30.39 -9.38 24.68
C TRP A 5 -29.77 -9.83 23.35
N VAL A 6 -30.56 -10.41 22.45
CA VAL A 6 -30.09 -10.82 21.12
C VAL A 6 -29.70 -9.61 20.28
N VAL A 7 -30.53 -8.56 20.28
CA VAL A 7 -30.23 -7.31 19.54
C VAL A 7 -28.97 -6.63 20.10
N SER A 8 -28.84 -6.54 21.42
CA SER A 8 -27.66 -5.94 22.06
C SER A 8 -26.38 -6.72 21.74
N LEU A 9 -26.42 -8.04 21.78
CA LEU A 9 -25.29 -8.89 21.42
C LEU A 9 -24.90 -8.72 19.95
N ALA A 10 -25.87 -8.71 19.05
CA ALA A 10 -25.63 -8.50 17.62
C ALA A 10 -25.00 -7.13 17.34
N LEU A 11 -25.45 -6.07 18.03
CA LEU A 11 -24.91 -4.73 17.91
C LEU A 11 -23.44 -4.68 18.39
N VAL A 12 -23.13 -5.28 19.54
CA VAL A 12 -21.77 -5.33 20.08
C VAL A 12 -20.83 -6.07 19.13
N LEU A 13 -21.27 -7.20 18.57
CA LEU A 13 -20.48 -7.96 17.60
C LEU A 13 -20.26 -7.18 16.31
N ALA A 14 -21.28 -6.49 15.79
CA ALA A 14 -21.17 -5.67 14.59
C ALA A 14 -20.20 -4.49 14.77
N VAL A 15 -20.31 -3.78 15.91
CA VAL A 15 -19.41 -2.68 16.26
C VAL A 15 -17.99 -3.19 16.47
N GLY A 16 -17.81 -4.28 17.23
CA GLY A 16 -16.50 -4.89 17.48
C GLY A 16 -15.83 -5.36 16.17
N PHE A 17 -16.58 -5.97 15.27
CA PHE A 17 -16.07 -6.38 13.95
C PHE A 17 -15.73 -5.18 13.07
N GLY A 18 -16.54 -4.13 13.09
CA GLY A 18 -16.26 -2.89 12.35
C GLY A 18 -14.99 -2.19 12.83
N LEU A 19 -14.80 -2.10 14.15
CA LEU A 19 -13.59 -1.54 14.75
C LEU A 19 -12.35 -2.41 14.47
N TYR A 20 -12.49 -3.73 14.54
CA TYR A 20 -11.42 -4.68 14.19
C TYR A 20 -10.98 -4.50 12.73
N ARG A 21 -11.93 -4.45 11.78
CA ARG A 21 -11.63 -4.20 10.37
C ARG A 21 -10.92 -2.87 10.17
N LYS A 22 -11.40 -1.79 10.81
CA LYS A 22 -10.78 -0.46 10.73
C LYS A 22 -9.36 -0.43 11.32
N ALA A 23 -9.06 -1.26 12.30
CA ALA A 23 -7.72 -1.37 12.89
C ALA A 23 -6.74 -2.21 12.05
N VAL A 24 -7.26 -3.11 11.20
CA VAL A 24 -6.44 -3.99 10.34
C VAL A 24 -6.23 -3.40 8.94
N ASP A 25 -7.17 -2.56 8.47
CA ASP A 25 -7.06 -1.89 7.17
C ASP A 25 -5.96 -0.82 7.19
N GLY A 26 -5.21 -0.71 6.10
CA GLY A 26 -4.14 0.28 5.93
C GLY A 26 -2.81 -0.07 6.60
N ARG A 27 -2.65 -1.27 7.16
CA ARG A 27 -1.37 -1.68 7.75
C ARG A 27 -0.30 -1.85 6.68
N VAL A 28 0.79 -1.13 6.86
CA VAL A 28 2.02 -1.31 6.07
C VAL A 28 2.68 -2.63 6.45
N ARG A 29 2.93 -3.47 5.44
CA ARG A 29 3.73 -4.70 5.63
C ARG A 29 4.97 -4.58 4.78
N ALA A 30 6.14 -4.67 5.41
CA ALA A 30 7.40 -4.81 4.68
C ALA A 30 7.38 -6.10 3.85
N VAL A 31 7.71 -6.00 2.58
CA VAL A 31 7.89 -7.14 1.68
C VAL A 31 9.38 -7.49 1.72
N ARG A 32 9.70 -8.78 1.90
CA ARG A 32 11.10 -9.22 1.83
C ARG A 32 11.67 -8.89 0.46
N ALA A 33 12.79 -8.18 0.44
CA ALA A 33 13.55 -7.89 -0.77
C ALA A 33 13.90 -9.22 -1.46
N GLY A 34 13.35 -9.44 -2.63
CA GLY A 34 13.52 -10.69 -3.39
C GLY A 34 12.34 -11.03 -4.31
N ALA A 35 11.20 -10.39 -4.13
CA ALA A 35 10.08 -10.52 -5.04
C ALA A 35 10.17 -9.44 -6.11
N ALA A 36 10.84 -9.79 -7.20
CA ALA A 36 10.78 -9.17 -8.53
C ALA A 36 11.22 -7.70 -8.66
N SER A 37 12.38 -7.52 -9.28
CA SER A 37 12.61 -6.38 -10.16
C SER A 37 11.46 -6.30 -11.17
N SER A 38 10.66 -5.27 -11.02
CA SER A 38 9.58 -4.77 -11.87
C SER A 38 8.88 -5.74 -12.86
N PRO A 39 7.96 -6.59 -12.42
CA PRO A 39 7.03 -7.24 -13.35
C PRO A 39 5.98 -6.26 -13.89
N LEU A 40 6.00 -5.01 -13.40
CA LEU A 40 4.94 -4.02 -13.65
C LEU A 40 5.03 -3.38 -15.04
N GLY A 41 6.17 -3.49 -15.76
CA GLY A 41 6.35 -2.81 -17.05
C GLY A 41 6.27 -1.28 -16.95
N LEU A 42 6.60 -0.72 -15.78
CA LEU A 42 6.46 0.71 -15.46
C LEU A 42 7.80 1.46 -15.48
N ASP A 43 8.86 0.87 -16.00
CA ASP A 43 10.24 1.37 -15.89
C ASP A 43 10.43 2.84 -16.30
N ALA A 44 9.63 3.31 -17.27
CA ALA A 44 9.67 4.70 -17.75
C ALA A 44 8.91 5.71 -16.87
N SER A 45 8.14 5.23 -15.87
CA SER A 45 7.25 6.06 -15.06
C SER A 45 7.61 6.08 -13.57
N LEU A 46 8.73 5.44 -13.18
CA LEU A 46 9.16 5.35 -11.79
C LEU A 46 9.70 6.68 -11.28
N GLY A 47 9.38 6.98 -10.03
CA GLY A 47 10.00 8.10 -9.31
C GLY A 47 11.45 7.78 -8.93
N GLY A 48 12.32 8.78 -8.98
CA GLY A 48 13.74 8.61 -8.64
C GLY A 48 13.99 8.23 -7.18
N THR A 49 13.06 8.58 -6.27
CA THR A 49 13.13 8.23 -4.85
C THR A 49 12.22 7.05 -4.53
N ALA A 50 10.97 7.13 -4.94
CA ALA A 50 9.97 6.09 -4.66
C ALA A 50 8.79 6.16 -5.62
N THR A 51 8.05 5.07 -5.75
CA THR A 51 6.81 5.01 -6.50
C THR A 51 5.73 4.31 -5.70
N PHE A 52 4.58 4.97 -5.53
CA PHE A 52 3.37 4.34 -5.05
C PHE A 52 2.58 3.79 -6.24
N VAL A 53 2.37 2.48 -6.27
CA VAL A 53 1.51 1.82 -7.27
C VAL A 53 0.23 1.38 -6.57
N GLN A 54 -0.88 2.04 -6.89
CA GLN A 54 -2.19 1.75 -6.33
C GLN A 54 -2.99 0.88 -7.29
N PHE A 55 -3.44 -0.27 -6.81
CA PHE A 55 -4.45 -1.08 -7.50
C PHE A 55 -5.84 -0.67 -7.03
N SER A 56 -6.66 -0.22 -7.97
CA SER A 56 -8.03 0.25 -7.73
C SER A 56 -9.04 -0.45 -8.64
N SER A 57 -10.32 -0.25 -8.41
CA SER A 57 -11.39 -0.66 -9.28
C SER A 57 -12.46 0.44 -9.39
N ALA A 58 -13.25 0.44 -10.46
CA ALA A 58 -14.18 1.52 -10.79
C ALA A 58 -15.21 1.83 -9.67
N ALA A 59 -15.68 0.81 -8.95
CA ALA A 59 -16.69 0.94 -7.90
C ALA A 59 -16.12 1.15 -6.48
N CYS A 60 -14.80 1.37 -6.37
CA CYS A 60 -14.10 1.43 -5.09
C CYS A 60 -14.08 2.85 -4.49
N ALA A 61 -15.02 3.18 -3.61
CA ALA A 61 -15.02 4.48 -2.92
C ALA A 61 -13.76 4.72 -2.05
N PRO A 62 -13.22 3.72 -1.29
CA PRO A 62 -11.97 3.88 -0.56
C PRO A 62 -10.76 4.14 -1.46
N CYS A 63 -10.76 3.66 -2.72
CA CYS A 63 -9.67 3.90 -3.66
C CYS A 63 -9.49 5.38 -3.99
N ARG A 64 -10.61 6.11 -4.18
CA ARG A 64 -10.56 7.56 -4.44
C ARG A 64 -9.98 8.35 -3.26
N VAL A 65 -10.26 7.93 -2.03
CA VAL A 65 -9.66 8.54 -0.83
C VAL A 65 -8.17 8.24 -0.78
N THR A 66 -7.80 7.00 -1.06
CA THR A 66 -6.39 6.57 -1.11
C THR A 66 -5.61 7.34 -2.17
N ALA A 67 -6.15 7.48 -3.39
CA ALA A 67 -5.52 8.23 -4.48
C ALA A 67 -5.19 9.67 -4.04
N ARG A 68 -6.14 10.38 -3.45
CA ARG A 68 -5.90 11.76 -2.95
C ARG A 68 -4.76 11.83 -1.93
N VAL A 69 -4.74 10.89 -0.98
CA VAL A 69 -3.67 10.85 0.05
C VAL A 69 -2.31 10.61 -0.61
N LEU A 70 -2.23 9.69 -1.58
CA LEU A 70 -0.99 9.38 -2.28
C LEU A 70 -0.54 10.53 -3.18
N GLU A 71 -1.46 11.19 -3.90
CA GLU A 71 -1.20 12.38 -4.71
C GLU A 71 -0.64 13.53 -3.86
N GLU A 72 -1.28 13.82 -2.70
CA GLU A 72 -0.80 14.85 -1.77
C GLU A 72 0.60 14.57 -1.25
N VAL A 73 0.88 13.31 -0.88
CA VAL A 73 2.20 12.91 -0.38
C VAL A 73 3.24 12.97 -1.50
N SER A 74 2.92 12.48 -2.70
CA SER A 74 3.82 12.54 -3.85
C SER A 74 4.13 13.98 -4.26
N ALA A 75 3.13 14.86 -4.29
CA ALA A 75 3.32 16.27 -4.60
C ALA A 75 4.19 17.04 -3.57
N SER A 76 4.26 16.54 -2.33
CA SER A 76 5.05 17.13 -1.24
C SER A 76 6.41 16.46 -1.02
N SER A 77 6.79 15.50 -1.85
CA SER A 77 8.01 14.69 -1.68
C SER A 77 8.77 14.60 -3.00
N ASP A 78 10.01 15.08 -3.03
CA ASP A 78 10.83 15.09 -4.24
C ASP A 78 11.15 13.67 -4.74
N GLY A 79 10.96 13.45 -6.03
CA GLY A 79 11.25 12.18 -6.67
C GLY A 79 10.26 11.06 -6.33
N VAL A 80 9.13 11.37 -5.71
CA VAL A 80 8.06 10.40 -5.41
C VAL A 80 6.93 10.53 -6.42
N VAL A 81 6.50 9.41 -7.00
CA VAL A 81 5.43 9.35 -8.00
C VAL A 81 4.30 8.46 -7.51
N HIS A 82 3.07 8.81 -7.86
CA HIS A 82 1.88 7.96 -7.68
C HIS A 82 1.38 7.48 -9.04
N ILE A 83 1.17 6.17 -9.15
CA ILE A 83 0.62 5.50 -10.34
C ILE A 83 -0.60 4.69 -9.91
N GLU A 84 -1.73 4.92 -10.57
CA GLU A 84 -2.95 4.15 -10.36
C GLU A 84 -3.12 3.12 -11.48
N ILE A 85 -3.36 1.87 -11.12
CA ILE A 85 -3.61 0.75 -12.03
C ILE A 85 -5.02 0.23 -11.77
N ASP A 86 -5.81 0.16 -12.84
CA ASP A 86 -7.12 -0.48 -12.80
C ASP A 86 -6.93 -2.00 -12.72
N ALA A 87 -7.31 -2.57 -11.57
CA ALA A 87 -7.19 -3.99 -11.30
C ALA A 87 -8.07 -4.84 -12.23
N ASP A 88 -9.18 -4.29 -12.71
CA ASP A 88 -10.10 -4.99 -13.60
C ASP A 88 -9.51 -5.13 -15.03
N GLN A 89 -8.62 -4.21 -15.41
CA GLN A 89 -7.94 -4.21 -16.71
C GLN A 89 -6.58 -4.92 -16.69
N ARG A 90 -5.98 -5.13 -15.51
CA ARG A 90 -4.66 -5.71 -15.34
C ARG A 90 -4.70 -6.95 -14.43
N LEU A 91 -5.57 -7.90 -14.80
CA LEU A 91 -5.71 -9.19 -14.10
C LEU A 91 -4.42 -10.03 -14.12
N ASP A 92 -3.57 -9.82 -15.11
CA ASP A 92 -2.22 -10.38 -15.18
C ASP A 92 -1.41 -9.99 -13.94
N LEU A 93 -1.30 -8.70 -13.67
CA LEU A 93 -0.58 -8.16 -12.51
C LEU A 93 -1.26 -8.50 -11.18
N VAL A 94 -2.60 -8.46 -11.16
CA VAL A 94 -3.38 -8.81 -9.97
C VAL A 94 -3.06 -10.24 -9.51
N ASN A 95 -3.01 -11.19 -10.43
CA ASN A 95 -2.69 -12.58 -10.14
C ASN A 95 -1.22 -12.76 -9.76
N GLU A 96 -0.29 -12.18 -10.54
CA GLU A 96 1.15 -12.28 -10.31
C GLU A 96 1.55 -11.71 -8.94
N LEU A 97 1.01 -10.54 -8.60
CA LEU A 97 1.31 -9.85 -7.34
C LEU A 97 0.42 -10.31 -6.17
N GLY A 98 -0.52 -11.23 -6.40
CA GLY A 98 -1.44 -11.72 -5.38
C GLY A 98 -2.29 -10.59 -4.78
N ILE A 99 -2.83 -9.70 -5.62
CA ILE A 99 -3.75 -8.63 -5.19
C ILE A 99 -5.12 -9.25 -4.96
N THR A 100 -5.56 -9.29 -3.71
CA THR A 100 -6.81 -9.96 -3.31
C THR A 100 -7.96 -8.99 -3.04
N ARG A 101 -7.68 -7.70 -2.94
CA ARG A 101 -8.67 -6.64 -2.71
C ARG A 101 -8.15 -5.25 -3.08
N THR A 102 -9.07 -4.33 -3.35
CA THR A 102 -8.77 -2.90 -3.60
C THR A 102 -9.26 -2.01 -2.44
N PRO A 103 -8.58 -0.90 -2.14
CA PRO A 103 -7.27 -0.54 -2.66
C PRO A 103 -6.15 -1.42 -2.08
N THR A 104 -5.17 -1.75 -2.90
CA THR A 104 -3.85 -2.24 -2.47
C THR A 104 -2.80 -1.32 -3.05
N VAL A 105 -1.88 -0.85 -2.21
CA VAL A 105 -0.79 0.03 -2.61
C VAL A 105 0.54 -0.70 -2.41
N LEU A 106 1.35 -0.71 -3.45
CA LEU A 106 2.74 -1.15 -3.38
C LEU A 106 3.63 0.08 -3.34
N LEU A 107 4.61 0.08 -2.45
CA LEU A 107 5.65 1.08 -2.41
C LEU A 107 6.93 0.48 -2.99
N LEU A 108 7.39 1.05 -4.08
CA LEU A 108 8.62 0.71 -4.77
C LEU A 108 9.69 1.74 -4.43
N ASP A 109 10.94 1.29 -4.37
CA ASP A 109 12.11 2.18 -4.32
C ASP A 109 12.44 2.77 -5.70
N GLY A 110 13.45 3.64 -5.78
CA GLY A 110 13.91 4.24 -7.03
C GLY A 110 14.44 3.23 -8.07
N GLY A 111 14.75 2.02 -7.65
CA GLY A 111 15.12 0.89 -8.52
C GLY A 111 13.95 0.03 -8.95
N GLY A 112 12.71 0.37 -8.59
CA GLY A 112 11.51 -0.39 -8.95
C GLY A 112 11.27 -1.65 -8.11
N VAL A 113 12.01 -1.83 -7.01
CA VAL A 113 11.85 -2.98 -6.13
C VAL A 113 10.73 -2.73 -5.13
N VAL A 114 9.79 -3.66 -5.01
CA VAL A 114 8.70 -3.56 -4.02
C VAL A 114 9.26 -3.71 -2.61
N ARG A 115 9.15 -2.66 -1.81
CA ARG A 115 9.63 -2.60 -0.41
C ARG A 115 8.52 -2.79 0.61
N SER A 116 7.33 -2.28 0.32
CA SER A 116 6.21 -2.49 1.22
C SER A 116 4.89 -2.61 0.48
N ARG A 117 3.91 -3.19 1.17
CA ARG A 117 2.54 -3.36 0.70
C ARG A 117 1.57 -2.85 1.75
N ILE A 118 0.61 -2.05 1.33
CA ILE A 118 -0.47 -1.54 2.16
C ILE A 118 -1.78 -2.08 1.58
N VAL A 119 -2.57 -2.76 2.39
CA VAL A 119 -3.84 -3.35 1.97
C VAL A 119 -4.98 -2.60 2.66
N GLY A 120 -5.92 -2.06 1.87
CA GLY A 120 -6.97 -1.15 2.34
C GLY A 120 -6.52 0.31 2.30
N ALA A 121 -7.40 1.23 2.73
CA ALA A 121 -7.14 2.66 2.69
C ALA A 121 -6.16 3.09 3.80
N PRO A 122 -4.93 3.53 3.47
CA PRO A 122 -3.97 4.02 4.44
C PRO A 122 -4.35 5.40 4.96
N ARG A 123 -3.86 5.73 6.13
CA ARG A 123 -3.83 7.11 6.62
C ARG A 123 -2.57 7.80 6.09
N ARG A 124 -2.61 9.13 5.96
CA ARG A 124 -1.45 9.92 5.52
C ARG A 124 -0.19 9.62 6.33
N GLN A 125 -0.31 9.48 7.65
CA GLN A 125 0.81 9.14 8.53
C GLN A 125 1.43 7.77 8.21
N ASP A 126 0.63 6.78 7.81
CA ASP A 126 1.11 5.43 7.48
C ASP A 126 1.89 5.44 6.15
N VAL A 127 1.44 6.27 5.19
CA VAL A 127 2.12 6.51 3.92
C VAL A 127 3.47 7.19 4.14
N LEU A 128 3.51 8.24 4.96
CA LEU A 128 4.75 8.94 5.31
C LEU A 128 5.73 8.05 6.06
N ALA A 129 5.24 7.22 6.99
CA ALA A 129 6.08 6.26 7.71
C ALA A 129 6.68 5.20 6.77
N ALA A 130 5.91 4.75 5.77
CA ALA A 130 6.42 3.82 4.75
C ALA A 130 7.54 4.44 3.91
N LEU A 131 7.40 5.71 3.48
CA LEU A 131 8.45 6.45 2.77
C LEU A 131 9.71 6.64 3.64
N ALA A 132 9.54 7.03 4.90
CA ALA A 132 10.67 7.19 5.82
C ALA A 132 11.44 5.87 6.01
N GLY A 133 10.72 4.75 6.04
CA GLY A 133 11.31 3.40 6.11
C GLY A 133 12.17 3.04 4.90
N LEU A 134 11.91 3.58 3.71
CA LEU A 134 12.76 3.39 2.53
C LEU A 134 14.11 4.07 2.73
N ALA A 135 14.13 5.32 3.15
CA ALA A 135 15.34 6.11 3.33
C ALA A 135 16.31 5.46 4.34
N VAL A 136 15.79 4.82 5.38
CA VAL A 136 16.60 4.11 6.39
C VAL A 136 17.23 2.84 5.80
N ASN A 137 16.50 2.10 4.97
CA ASN A 137 17.00 0.86 4.38
C ASN A 137 18.06 1.11 3.28
N ASP A 138 17.94 2.17 2.50
CA ASP A 138 18.94 2.55 1.50
C ASP A 138 20.27 2.96 2.15
N SER A 139 20.22 3.66 3.29
CA SER A 139 21.41 4.06 4.04
C SER A 139 22.19 2.86 4.60
N SER A 140 21.52 1.75 4.91
CA SER A 140 22.15 0.54 5.44
C SER A 140 22.76 -0.37 4.37
N THR A 141 22.32 -0.26 3.11
CA THR A 141 22.86 -1.05 2.00
C THR A 141 24.17 -0.46 1.45
N THR A 142 24.37 0.86 1.59
CA THR A 142 25.58 1.54 1.10
C THR A 142 26.80 1.37 2.03
N ALA A 143 26.64 0.80 3.23
CA ALA A 143 27.68 0.67 4.27
C ALA A 143 28.31 -0.73 4.32
N SER A 144 28.44 -1.47 3.21
CA SER A 144 29.30 -2.64 3.14
C SER A 144 30.65 -2.24 2.55
N PRO A 145 31.71 -2.03 3.37
CA PRO A 145 33.05 -1.82 2.81
C PRO A 145 33.53 -3.15 2.22
N ALA A 146 34.00 -3.09 0.98
CA ALA A 146 34.77 -4.12 0.36
C ALA A 146 35.95 -4.45 1.31
N ALA A 147 35.94 -5.63 1.89
CA ALA A 147 37.10 -6.18 2.54
C ALA A 147 38.06 -6.70 1.47
N ALA A 148 39.25 -6.12 1.49
CA ALA A 148 40.41 -6.49 0.70
C ALA A 148 40.85 -7.93 1.00
#